data_70cb11a7b3bd094e1d683c16ba9c446c
#
_entry.id   70cb11a7b3bd094e1d683c16ba9c446c
#
_cell.length_a   1.000
_cell.length_b   1.000
_cell.length_c   1.000
_cell.angle_alpha   90.00
_cell.angle_beta   90.00
_cell.angle_gamma   90.00
#
_symmetry.space_group_name_H-M   'P 1'
#
loop_
_entity.id
_entity.type
_entity.pdbx_description
1 polymer ?
#
loop_
_entity_poly.entity_id
_entity_poly.type
_entity_poly.pdbx_seq_one_letter_code
_entity_poly.pdbx_strand_id
1 'polypeptide(L)'
;MNTADIREAFLSYFEAQGHTRVTSSSLVPVDDPTLLFTNAGMNQFKETFLGVEQRAYQRAVTAQKCVRAGGKHNDLENVGYTARHHTFFEMLGNFSFGDYFKREAIRYGWEFLTQTLGLPAERLWVTVHISDDEAAQIWVDEIGVDPARLSRLDEDNFWQMGDTGPCGPCSEIFYDHGPEVPGGPPGSDDDDLDRYIEIWNLVFMQYNRDAQGNLNPLPAPSVDTGMGLERIAAVMQSVHSNYDIDLFQALIGAVASQLRTVDTTNKSLRVIADHLRSSAFLIADGVLPGNEGRGYVLRRIIRRAIRHGNKLGAKAPFFAALVPELVDQMGSAYPQLVEHQSTITTALDGEEAQFARTLDNGMAILEDALHAVSDGVIPGDVIFKLYDTYGFPVDLTNDIARERGLTLDSEGYEAAMATQRQRSQDHAGFKVDYSQSVSIGGETHFLGYEGDEANSTAAAPL
;
A
#
# COMPACT_ATOMS: atom_id res chain seq x y z
N MET A 1 19.17 6.90 14.65
CA MET A 1 19.34 5.78 13.71
C MET A 1 18.72 6.18 12.37
N ASN A 2 19.34 5.83 11.25
CA ASN A 2 18.73 6.02 9.95
C ASN A 2 17.71 4.91 9.65
N THR A 3 16.90 5.09 8.61
CA THR A 3 15.82 4.13 8.24
C THR A 3 16.38 2.74 7.93
N ALA A 4 17.53 2.64 7.25
CA ALA A 4 18.16 1.35 6.93
C ALA A 4 18.65 0.63 8.19
N ASP A 5 19.23 1.35 9.15
CA ASP A 5 19.70 0.79 10.43
C ASP A 5 18.53 0.26 11.27
N ILE A 6 17.38 0.94 11.27
CA ILE A 6 16.18 0.48 12.00
C ILE A 6 15.66 -0.83 11.40
N ARG A 7 15.58 -0.90 10.05
CA ARG A 7 15.18 -2.14 9.36
C ARG A 7 16.07 -3.30 9.75
N GLU A 8 17.40 -3.11 9.68
CA GLU A 8 18.35 -4.16 10.00
C GLU A 8 18.33 -4.53 11.49
N ALA A 9 18.20 -3.55 12.39
CA ALA A 9 18.08 -3.82 13.82
C ALA A 9 16.86 -4.69 14.14
N PHE A 10 15.72 -4.44 13.48
CA PHE A 10 14.51 -5.25 13.65
C PHE A 10 14.74 -6.71 13.16
N LEU A 11 15.24 -6.87 11.96
CA LEU A 11 15.49 -8.19 11.38
C LEU A 11 16.49 -8.98 12.23
N SER A 12 17.61 -8.37 12.62
CA SER A 12 18.64 -9.01 13.42
C SER A 12 18.18 -9.34 14.85
N TYR A 13 17.37 -8.46 15.47
CA TYR A 13 16.81 -8.74 16.79
C TYR A 13 15.97 -10.03 16.79
N PHE A 14 15.07 -10.17 15.83
CA PHE A 14 14.21 -11.34 15.75
C PHE A 14 14.93 -12.60 15.26
N GLU A 15 15.95 -12.48 14.42
CA GLU A 15 16.85 -13.61 14.11
C GLU A 15 17.52 -14.15 15.38
N ALA A 16 17.98 -13.26 16.26
CA ALA A 16 18.55 -13.66 17.55
C ALA A 16 17.52 -14.34 18.49
N GLN A 17 16.21 -14.10 18.26
CA GLN A 17 15.11 -14.78 18.94
C GLN A 17 14.65 -16.07 18.20
N GLY A 18 15.43 -16.55 17.23
CA GLY A 18 15.15 -17.80 16.52
C GLY A 18 14.16 -17.68 15.37
N HIS A 19 13.89 -16.47 14.87
CA HIS A 19 13.06 -16.29 13.68
C HIS A 19 13.89 -16.46 12.40
N THR A 20 13.29 -17.08 11.41
CA THR A 20 13.87 -17.14 10.05
C THR A 20 13.62 -15.82 9.35
N ARG A 21 14.68 -15.16 8.85
CA ARG A 21 14.57 -13.99 7.99
C ARG A 21 13.99 -14.41 6.65
N VAL A 22 12.82 -13.89 6.31
CA VAL A 22 12.12 -14.17 5.05
C VAL A 22 12.13 -12.91 4.21
N THR A 23 12.46 -13.04 2.93
CA THR A 23 12.43 -11.92 2.00
C THR A 23 11.03 -11.39 1.79
N SER A 24 10.92 -10.09 1.49
CA SER A 24 9.66 -9.49 1.09
C SER A 24 9.06 -10.23 -0.10
N SER A 25 7.77 -10.56 -0.03
CA SER A 25 7.05 -11.07 -1.20
C SER A 25 6.81 -9.96 -2.23
N SER A 26 6.42 -10.36 -3.43
CA SER A 26 5.99 -9.44 -4.48
C SER A 26 4.79 -8.60 -4.01
N LEU A 27 4.71 -7.37 -4.52
CA LEU A 27 3.53 -6.50 -4.37
C LEU A 27 2.31 -7.05 -5.12
N VAL A 28 2.52 -7.98 -6.06
CA VAL A 28 1.45 -8.69 -6.77
C VAL A 28 1.21 -10.02 -6.06
N PRO A 29 0.15 -10.15 -5.25
CA PRO A 29 -0.16 -11.41 -4.59
C PRO A 29 -0.54 -12.47 -5.62
N VAL A 30 0.14 -13.62 -5.57
CA VAL A 30 -0.03 -14.70 -6.55
C VAL A 30 -1.28 -15.54 -6.19
N ASP A 31 -1.48 -15.77 -4.90
CA ASP A 31 -2.44 -16.75 -4.40
C ASP A 31 -3.73 -16.12 -3.82
N ASP A 32 -3.88 -14.81 -3.88
CA ASP A 32 -5.06 -14.11 -3.37
C ASP A 32 -5.68 -13.17 -4.41
N PRO A 33 -6.68 -13.64 -5.18
CA PRO A 33 -7.36 -12.83 -6.17
C PRO A 33 -8.23 -11.71 -5.58
N THR A 34 -8.46 -11.72 -4.25
CA THR A 34 -9.24 -10.68 -3.56
C THR A 34 -8.43 -9.44 -3.28
N LEU A 35 -7.10 -9.54 -3.30
CA LEU A 35 -6.18 -8.45 -3.07
C LEU A 35 -5.62 -7.89 -4.39
N LEU A 36 -5.72 -6.59 -4.53
CA LEU A 36 -5.10 -5.91 -5.67
C LEU A 36 -3.57 -5.89 -5.52
N PHE A 37 -3.09 -5.55 -4.33
CA PHE A 37 -1.67 -5.54 -3.96
C PHE A 37 -1.45 -6.15 -2.57
N THR A 38 -0.23 -6.59 -2.31
CA THR A 38 0.22 -6.93 -0.97
C THR A 38 0.16 -5.67 -0.10
N ASN A 39 -0.65 -5.70 0.95
CA ASN A 39 -0.97 -4.55 1.79
C ASN A 39 -0.64 -4.75 3.28
N ALA A 40 -0.14 -5.93 3.64
CA ALA A 40 0.28 -6.28 5.00
C ALA A 40 1.36 -7.38 4.97
N GLY A 41 2.18 -7.44 6.02
CA GLY A 41 3.25 -8.45 6.14
C GLY A 41 2.76 -9.89 6.15
N MET A 42 1.55 -10.11 6.67
CA MET A 42 0.98 -11.45 6.77
C MET A 42 0.51 -12.05 5.44
N ASN A 43 0.36 -11.25 4.37
CA ASN A 43 -0.24 -11.73 3.13
C ASN A 43 0.48 -12.96 2.56
N GLN A 44 1.81 -12.97 2.57
CA GLN A 44 2.59 -14.11 2.10
C GLN A 44 2.49 -15.37 2.99
N PHE A 45 1.95 -15.24 4.21
CA PHE A 45 1.83 -16.31 5.19
C PHE A 45 0.38 -16.75 5.43
N LYS A 46 -0.58 -16.24 4.67
CA LYS A 46 -2.01 -16.53 4.82
C LYS A 46 -2.29 -18.03 4.88
N GLU A 47 -1.78 -18.79 3.91
CA GLU A 47 -1.98 -20.22 3.82
C GLU A 47 -1.27 -20.98 4.97
N THR A 48 -0.18 -20.42 5.49
CA THR A 48 0.53 -20.96 6.66
C THR A 48 -0.32 -20.79 7.93
N PHE A 49 -0.94 -19.64 8.15
CA PHE A 49 -1.86 -19.39 9.27
C PHE A 49 -3.08 -20.32 9.22
N LEU A 50 -3.60 -20.58 8.02
CA LEU A 50 -4.73 -21.49 7.81
C LEU A 50 -4.35 -22.97 7.91
N GLY A 51 -3.05 -23.29 8.04
CA GLY A 51 -2.55 -24.67 8.10
C GLY A 51 -2.57 -25.42 6.76
N VAL A 52 -2.82 -24.71 5.66
CA VAL A 52 -2.84 -25.27 4.30
C VAL A 52 -1.41 -25.45 3.79
N GLU A 53 -0.53 -24.48 4.06
CA GLU A 53 0.89 -24.54 3.74
C GLU A 53 1.71 -24.85 5.00
N GLN A 54 2.70 -25.74 4.86
CA GLN A 54 3.70 -25.99 5.90
C GLN A 54 5.05 -25.45 5.47
N ARG A 55 5.64 -24.61 6.31
CA ARG A 55 7.00 -24.08 6.11
C ARG A 55 8.01 -24.84 6.96
N ALA A 56 9.29 -24.77 6.56
CA ALA A 56 10.38 -25.40 7.31
C ALA A 56 10.70 -24.70 8.65
N TYR A 57 9.99 -23.63 8.97
CA TYR A 57 10.15 -22.82 10.18
C TYR A 57 8.80 -22.50 10.79
N GLN A 58 8.78 -22.25 12.10
CA GLN A 58 7.59 -21.84 12.85
C GLN A 58 7.64 -20.36 13.26
N ARG A 59 8.78 -19.69 13.07
CA ARG A 59 8.98 -18.26 13.36
C ARG A 59 9.56 -17.59 12.13
N ALA A 60 9.02 -16.46 11.76
CA ALA A 60 9.52 -15.66 10.64
C ALA A 60 9.65 -14.18 11.04
N VAL A 61 10.59 -13.50 10.40
CA VAL A 61 10.72 -12.04 10.45
C VAL A 61 10.92 -11.50 9.04
N THR A 62 10.28 -10.38 8.73
CA THR A 62 10.35 -9.79 7.39
C THR A 62 10.20 -8.27 7.44
N ALA A 63 10.82 -7.59 6.48
CA ALA A 63 10.49 -6.23 6.08
C ALA A 63 9.72 -6.31 4.77
N GLN A 64 8.39 -6.27 4.83
CA GLN A 64 7.51 -6.47 3.70
C GLN A 64 7.18 -5.17 2.99
N LYS A 65 7.39 -5.14 1.68
CA LYS A 65 6.85 -4.11 0.80
C LYS A 65 5.33 -4.16 0.79
N CYS A 66 4.67 -3.03 0.99
CA CYS A 66 3.22 -2.91 0.98
C CYS A 66 2.77 -1.75 0.10
N VAL A 67 1.64 -1.92 -0.59
CA VAL A 67 0.97 -0.85 -1.35
C VAL A 67 -0.49 -0.75 -0.95
N ARG A 68 -0.91 0.47 -0.60
CA ARG A 68 -2.30 0.85 -0.30
C ARG A 68 -2.73 1.99 -1.22
N ALA A 69 -3.07 1.66 -2.45
CA ALA A 69 -3.42 2.63 -3.49
C ALA A 69 -4.60 2.18 -4.36
N GLY A 70 -5.54 1.45 -3.77
CA GLY A 70 -6.73 0.95 -4.46
C GLY A 70 -7.38 -0.21 -3.72
N GLY A 71 -8.62 -0.55 -4.08
CA GLY A 71 -9.40 -1.56 -3.39
C GLY A 71 -9.90 -1.09 -2.02
N LYS A 72 -9.98 -2.03 -1.06
CA LYS A 72 -10.52 -1.78 0.29
C LYS A 72 -9.59 -0.86 1.11
N HIS A 73 -8.28 -0.94 0.90
CA HIS A 73 -7.27 -0.08 1.56
C HIS A 73 -6.67 0.87 0.52
N ASN A 74 -7.05 2.15 0.62
CA ASN A 74 -6.65 3.17 -0.34
C ASN A 74 -6.24 4.44 0.38
N ASP A 75 -4.93 4.68 0.47
CA ASP A 75 -4.35 5.87 1.09
C ASP A 75 -3.96 6.96 0.07
N LEU A 76 -4.20 6.72 -1.23
CA LEU A 76 -3.77 7.62 -2.31
C LEU A 76 -4.21 9.08 -2.09
N GLU A 77 -5.43 9.28 -1.64
CA GLU A 77 -6.00 10.63 -1.43
C GLU A 77 -5.42 11.34 -0.20
N ASN A 78 -4.86 10.58 0.75
CA ASN A 78 -4.27 11.13 1.98
C ASN A 78 -2.82 11.56 1.79
N VAL A 79 -2.12 11.04 0.77
CA VAL A 79 -0.73 11.35 0.48
C VAL A 79 -0.57 12.82 0.12
N GLY A 80 0.31 13.51 0.85
CA GLY A 80 0.57 14.94 0.74
C GLY A 80 -0.30 15.81 1.64
N TYR A 81 -1.36 15.26 2.27
CA TYR A 81 -2.25 15.98 3.19
C TYR A 81 -2.06 15.59 4.65
N THR A 82 -1.60 14.38 4.90
CA THR A 82 -1.31 13.87 6.25
C THR A 82 0.19 13.65 6.44
N ALA A 83 0.60 13.54 7.70
CA ALA A 83 1.99 13.32 8.07
C ALA A 83 2.46 11.85 7.92
N ARG A 84 1.53 10.89 7.79
CA ARG A 84 1.80 9.47 8.03
C ARG A 84 1.21 8.48 7.01
N HIS A 85 0.50 8.94 5.98
CA HIS A 85 -0.04 8.06 4.95
C HIS A 85 0.87 8.02 3.72
N HIS A 86 1.03 6.82 3.18
CA HIS A 86 1.84 6.52 2.01
C HIS A 86 1.12 5.55 1.08
N THR A 87 1.38 5.64 -0.22
CA THR A 87 0.93 4.60 -1.17
C THR A 87 1.80 3.35 -1.09
N PHE A 88 3.10 3.53 -0.85
CA PHE A 88 4.06 2.47 -0.57
C PHE A 88 4.68 2.68 0.81
N PHE A 89 4.79 1.61 1.59
CA PHE A 89 5.50 1.61 2.87
C PHE A 89 6.10 0.23 3.14
N GLU A 90 7.02 0.18 4.11
CA GLU A 90 7.60 -1.07 4.57
C GLU A 90 6.96 -1.46 5.91
N MET A 91 6.44 -2.68 5.97
CA MET A 91 5.91 -3.25 7.21
C MET A 91 6.91 -4.24 7.79
N LEU A 92 7.46 -3.92 8.95
CA LEU A 92 8.29 -4.80 9.74
C LEU A 92 7.38 -5.75 10.53
N GLY A 93 7.57 -7.05 10.37
CA GLY A 93 6.71 -8.04 11.00
C GLY A 93 7.49 -9.23 11.55
N ASN A 94 7.11 -9.68 12.73
CA ASN A 94 7.49 -10.98 13.28
C ASN A 94 6.26 -11.86 13.43
N PHE A 95 6.44 -13.14 13.15
CA PHE A 95 5.36 -14.12 13.01
C PHE A 95 5.67 -15.37 13.80
N SER A 96 4.62 -15.94 14.40
CA SER A 96 4.66 -17.26 15.02
C SER A 96 3.52 -18.13 14.47
N PHE A 97 3.86 -19.24 13.90
CA PHE A 97 2.92 -20.21 13.34
C PHE A 97 2.71 -21.36 14.34
N GLY A 98 1.98 -21.07 15.43
CA GLY A 98 1.68 -22.04 16.47
C GLY A 98 2.86 -22.39 17.40
N ASP A 99 3.90 -21.56 17.46
CA ASP A 99 5.04 -21.76 18.35
C ASP A 99 4.88 -20.93 19.64
N TYR A 100 5.07 -19.61 19.58
CA TYR A 100 4.79 -18.73 20.71
C TYR A 100 3.50 -17.92 20.49
N PHE A 101 3.00 -17.33 21.57
CA PHE A 101 1.76 -16.56 21.52
C PHE A 101 1.89 -15.22 22.27
N LYS A 102 0.87 -14.74 22.96
CA LYS A 102 0.76 -13.39 23.52
C LYS A 102 1.96 -12.98 24.37
N ARG A 103 2.37 -13.83 25.31
CA ARG A 103 3.42 -13.48 26.29
C ARG A 103 4.74 -13.17 25.65
N GLU A 104 5.21 -14.04 24.76
CA GLU A 104 6.47 -13.84 24.07
C GLU A 104 6.36 -12.69 23.04
N ALA A 105 5.24 -12.58 22.31
CA ALA A 105 5.03 -11.50 21.35
C ALA A 105 5.09 -10.13 22.04
N ILE A 106 4.39 -9.98 23.15
CA ILE A 106 4.38 -8.75 23.96
C ILE A 106 5.77 -8.44 24.51
N ARG A 107 6.45 -9.44 25.07
CA ARG A 107 7.81 -9.28 25.58
C ARG A 107 8.78 -8.85 24.50
N TYR A 108 8.81 -9.52 23.34
CA TYR A 108 9.68 -9.17 22.23
C TYR A 108 9.42 -7.74 21.74
N GLY A 109 8.16 -7.37 21.57
CA GLY A 109 7.78 -6.03 21.15
C GLY A 109 8.30 -4.96 22.12
N TRP A 110 8.08 -5.16 23.40
CA TRP A 110 8.52 -4.22 24.44
C TRP A 110 10.04 -4.13 24.54
N GLU A 111 10.74 -5.27 24.58
CA GLU A 111 12.20 -5.32 24.63
C GLU A 111 12.84 -4.66 23.41
N PHE A 112 12.29 -4.91 22.21
CA PHE A 112 12.79 -4.26 21.00
C PHE A 112 12.66 -2.73 21.08
N LEU A 113 11.51 -2.22 21.46
CA LEU A 113 11.28 -0.77 21.52
C LEU A 113 12.10 -0.12 22.64
N THR A 114 12.13 -0.69 23.83
CA THR A 114 12.72 -0.04 25.01
C THR A 114 14.21 -0.32 25.21
N GLN A 115 14.69 -1.52 24.82
CA GLN A 115 16.09 -1.92 25.02
C GLN A 115 16.91 -1.80 23.73
N THR A 116 16.39 -2.26 22.59
CA THR A 116 17.13 -2.21 21.32
C THR A 116 17.07 -0.82 20.70
N LEU A 117 15.88 -0.22 20.59
CA LEU A 117 15.71 1.14 20.08
C LEU A 117 15.92 2.21 21.15
N GLY A 118 15.79 1.87 22.44
CA GLY A 118 16.00 2.80 23.55
C GLY A 118 14.90 3.83 23.73
N LEU A 119 13.67 3.54 23.30
CA LEU A 119 12.54 4.43 23.53
C LEU A 119 12.18 4.49 25.01
N PRO A 120 11.88 5.69 25.56
CA PRO A 120 11.45 5.82 26.95
C PRO A 120 10.11 5.11 27.18
N ALA A 121 10.05 4.19 28.14
CA ALA A 121 8.83 3.43 28.45
C ALA A 121 7.64 4.33 28.81
N GLU A 122 7.91 5.47 29.46
CA GLU A 122 6.90 6.48 29.80
C GLU A 122 6.30 7.23 28.61
N ARG A 123 6.89 7.08 27.43
CA ARG A 123 6.35 7.60 26.17
C ARG A 123 5.47 6.59 25.43
N LEU A 124 5.41 5.35 25.91
CA LEU A 124 4.63 4.30 25.27
C LEU A 124 3.26 4.16 25.93
N TRP A 125 2.25 3.97 25.11
CA TRP A 125 0.87 3.66 25.48
C TRP A 125 0.45 2.38 24.80
N VAL A 126 -0.28 1.50 25.48
CA VAL A 126 -0.71 0.23 24.91
C VAL A 126 -2.23 0.13 24.89
N THR A 127 -2.75 -0.57 23.89
CA THR A 127 -4.17 -0.91 23.82
C THR A 127 -4.35 -2.43 23.81
N VAL A 128 -5.49 -2.88 24.25
CA VAL A 128 -5.90 -4.29 24.18
C VAL A 128 -7.38 -4.38 23.84
N HIS A 129 -7.78 -5.47 23.21
CA HIS A 129 -9.21 -5.72 22.99
C HIS A 129 -9.95 -5.80 24.33
N ILE A 130 -11.18 -5.28 24.37
CA ILE A 130 -12.00 -5.18 25.58
C ILE A 130 -12.17 -6.52 26.32
N SER A 131 -12.19 -7.63 25.57
CA SER A 131 -12.32 -9.01 26.13
C SER A 131 -10.99 -9.71 26.36
N ASP A 132 -9.84 -9.09 26.03
CA ASP A 132 -8.52 -9.75 26.16
C ASP A 132 -7.86 -9.42 27.51
N ASP A 133 -8.39 -10.03 28.56
CA ASP A 133 -7.84 -9.90 29.91
C ASP A 133 -6.45 -10.50 30.05
N GLU A 134 -6.12 -11.55 29.29
CA GLU A 134 -4.80 -12.15 29.28
C GLU A 134 -3.73 -11.18 28.80
N ALA A 135 -3.96 -10.53 27.65
CA ALA A 135 -3.02 -9.53 27.14
C ALA A 135 -2.86 -8.35 28.12
N ALA A 136 -3.96 -7.83 28.68
CA ALA A 136 -3.91 -6.76 29.67
C ALA A 136 -3.11 -7.16 30.91
N GLN A 137 -3.29 -8.38 31.41
CA GLN A 137 -2.55 -8.88 32.56
C GLN A 137 -1.05 -9.00 32.25
N ILE A 138 -0.68 -9.51 31.08
CA ILE A 138 0.72 -9.60 30.65
C ILE A 138 1.36 -8.21 30.61
N TRP A 139 0.68 -7.23 30.02
CA TRP A 139 1.19 -5.86 29.96
C TRP A 139 1.42 -5.23 31.32
N VAL A 140 0.46 -5.39 32.25
CA VAL A 140 0.54 -4.75 33.57
C VAL A 140 1.43 -5.54 34.54
N ASP A 141 1.20 -6.85 34.68
CA ASP A 141 1.83 -7.64 35.74
C ASP A 141 3.21 -8.18 35.35
N GLU A 142 3.45 -8.50 34.09
CA GLU A 142 4.73 -9.09 33.66
C GLU A 142 5.67 -8.04 33.02
N ILE A 143 5.13 -7.16 32.19
CA ILE A 143 5.92 -6.09 31.53
C ILE A 143 6.09 -4.88 32.47
N GLY A 144 5.09 -4.59 33.30
CA GLY A 144 5.11 -3.48 34.23
C GLY A 144 4.64 -2.16 33.60
N VAL A 145 3.82 -2.21 32.58
CA VAL A 145 3.17 -1.00 32.03
C VAL A 145 2.22 -0.42 33.07
N ASP A 146 2.31 0.90 33.28
CA ASP A 146 1.38 1.60 34.16
C ASP A 146 -0.07 1.38 33.67
N PRO A 147 -0.99 0.86 34.52
CA PRO A 147 -2.39 0.69 34.13
C PRO A 147 -3.07 1.94 33.58
N ALA A 148 -2.58 3.14 33.99
CA ALA A 148 -3.07 4.42 33.46
C ALA A 148 -2.63 4.69 32.00
N ARG A 149 -1.73 3.87 31.46
CA ARG A 149 -1.24 3.91 30.08
C ARG A 149 -1.68 2.69 29.26
N LEU A 150 -2.79 2.08 29.65
CA LEU A 150 -3.43 0.97 28.95
C LEU A 150 -4.89 1.31 28.69
N SER A 151 -5.28 1.32 27.41
CA SER A 151 -6.68 1.46 26.99
C SER A 151 -7.26 0.13 26.55
N ARG A 152 -8.56 -0.08 26.81
CA ARG A 152 -9.33 -1.23 26.33
C ARG A 152 -10.31 -0.75 25.29
N LEU A 153 -10.14 -1.23 24.04
CA LEU A 153 -10.95 -0.84 22.90
C LEU A 153 -11.65 -2.08 22.30
N ASP A 154 -12.74 -1.87 21.58
CA ASP A 154 -13.52 -2.96 20.99
C ASP A 154 -13.09 -3.19 19.52
N GLU A 155 -13.77 -2.58 18.57
CA GLU A 155 -13.54 -2.82 17.14
C GLU A 155 -12.11 -2.47 16.70
N ASP A 156 -11.49 -1.43 17.24
CA ASP A 156 -10.13 -1.00 16.90
C ASP A 156 -9.07 -2.03 17.32
N ASN A 157 -9.33 -2.84 18.33
CA ASN A 157 -8.41 -3.89 18.77
C ASN A 157 -8.85 -5.30 18.37
N PHE A 158 -9.67 -5.43 17.32
CA PHE A 158 -9.95 -6.72 16.67
C PHE A 158 -9.56 -6.66 15.19
N TRP A 159 -8.39 -7.22 14.88
CA TRP A 159 -7.87 -7.20 13.51
C TRP A 159 -8.47 -8.31 12.64
N GLN A 160 -8.77 -7.98 11.41
CA GLN A 160 -9.23 -8.92 10.40
C GLN A 160 -8.63 -8.61 9.03
N MET A 161 -8.23 -9.64 8.32
CA MET A 161 -7.63 -9.53 6.99
C MET A 161 -8.62 -8.93 5.96
N GLY A 162 -9.88 -9.33 6.06
CA GLY A 162 -10.94 -8.91 5.17
C GLY A 162 -12.30 -9.41 5.66
N ASP A 163 -13.26 -9.55 4.76
CA ASP A 163 -14.58 -10.09 5.10
C ASP A 163 -14.48 -11.58 5.48
N THR A 164 -13.45 -12.27 5.03
CA THR A 164 -13.09 -13.66 5.36
C THR A 164 -11.59 -13.77 5.62
N GLY A 165 -11.18 -14.81 6.30
CA GLY A 165 -9.78 -15.15 6.57
C GLY A 165 -9.35 -15.03 8.02
N PRO A 166 -8.04 -15.15 8.29
CA PRO A 166 -7.50 -15.08 9.64
C PRO A 166 -7.83 -13.77 10.33
N CYS A 167 -8.17 -13.84 11.62
CA CYS A 167 -8.51 -12.69 12.46
C CYS A 167 -8.31 -13.01 13.95
N GLY A 168 -8.30 -11.98 14.77
CA GLY A 168 -8.21 -12.10 16.21
C GLY A 168 -8.03 -10.77 16.93
N PRO A 169 -8.09 -10.77 18.25
CA PRO A 169 -7.81 -9.60 19.06
C PRO A 169 -6.37 -9.16 18.84
N CYS A 170 -6.13 -7.86 18.95
CA CYS A 170 -4.80 -7.30 18.84
C CYS A 170 -4.48 -6.37 20.01
N SER A 171 -3.20 -6.10 20.16
CA SER A 171 -2.66 -5.12 21.09
C SER A 171 -1.78 -4.17 20.30
N GLU A 172 -2.04 -2.88 20.42
CA GLU A 172 -1.29 -1.86 19.72
C GLU A 172 -0.39 -1.10 20.68
N ILE A 173 0.75 -0.64 20.18
CA ILE A 173 1.67 0.19 20.89
C ILE A 173 1.72 1.55 20.23
N PHE A 174 1.45 2.59 21.01
CA PHE A 174 1.47 3.99 20.56
C PHE A 174 2.66 4.71 21.19
N TYR A 175 3.17 5.72 20.48
CA TYR A 175 4.16 6.64 20.98
C TYR A 175 3.52 8.01 21.29
N ASP A 176 3.71 8.50 22.51
CA ASP A 176 3.28 9.83 22.94
C ASP A 176 4.34 10.87 22.59
N HIS A 177 4.06 11.71 21.60
CA HIS A 177 4.94 12.83 21.21
C HIS A 177 5.02 13.92 22.27
N GLY A 178 4.17 13.89 23.29
CA GLY A 178 4.19 14.83 24.40
C GLY A 178 3.14 15.93 24.30
N PRO A 179 2.98 16.71 25.37
CA PRO A 179 1.86 17.65 25.53
C PRO A 179 1.90 18.85 24.58
N GLU A 180 3.03 19.08 23.90
CA GLU A 180 3.17 20.15 22.90
C GLU A 180 2.47 19.78 21.57
N VAL A 181 2.15 18.50 21.35
CA VAL A 181 1.42 18.02 20.19
C VAL A 181 -0.05 17.81 20.56
N PRO A 182 -1.01 18.35 19.80
CA PRO A 182 -2.43 18.15 20.07
C PRO A 182 -2.82 16.67 19.97
N GLY A 183 -3.72 16.22 20.85
CA GLY A 183 -4.32 14.89 20.85
C GLY A 183 -4.42 14.28 22.23
N GLY A 184 -5.28 13.28 22.34
CA GLY A 184 -5.52 12.47 23.53
C GLY A 184 -5.05 11.04 23.36
N PRO A 185 -5.03 10.26 24.45
CA PRO A 185 -4.65 8.85 24.39
C PRO A 185 -5.72 8.02 23.62
N PRO A 186 -5.32 6.84 23.10
CA PRO A 186 -6.24 5.96 22.40
C PRO A 186 -7.54 5.69 23.17
N GLY A 187 -8.67 5.87 22.50
CA GLY A 187 -10.02 5.76 23.08
C GLY A 187 -10.56 7.06 23.70
N SER A 188 -9.85 8.19 23.59
CA SER A 188 -10.36 9.52 23.94
C SER A 188 -11.00 10.24 22.75
N ASP A 189 -11.74 11.32 23.00
CA ASP A 189 -12.42 12.08 21.94
C ASP A 189 -11.46 12.72 20.91
N ASP A 190 -10.18 12.90 21.27
CA ASP A 190 -9.14 13.53 20.45
C ASP A 190 -8.04 12.53 20.04
N ASP A 191 -8.31 11.23 19.99
CA ASP A 191 -7.31 10.18 19.69
C ASP A 191 -6.92 10.10 18.22
N ASP A 192 -7.68 10.72 17.33
CA ASP A 192 -7.39 10.83 15.90
C ASP A 192 -6.31 11.87 15.57
N LEU A 193 -5.92 12.71 16.54
CA LEU A 193 -4.90 13.73 16.38
C LEU A 193 -3.47 13.15 16.48
N ASP A 194 -2.46 14.01 16.28
CA ASP A 194 -1.08 13.59 15.99
C ASP A 194 -0.21 13.32 17.23
N ARG A 195 -0.73 13.44 18.46
CA ARG A 195 0.07 13.24 19.69
C ARG A 195 0.41 11.78 19.92
N TYR A 196 -0.59 10.91 19.87
CA TYR A 196 -0.41 9.47 20.07
C TYR A 196 -0.42 8.76 18.73
N ILE A 197 0.72 8.25 18.31
CA ILE A 197 0.86 7.58 17.02
C ILE A 197 1.04 6.08 17.24
N GLU A 198 0.14 5.28 16.69
CA GLU A 198 0.33 3.83 16.61
C GLU A 198 1.63 3.53 15.87
N ILE A 199 2.56 2.85 16.55
CA ILE A 199 3.83 2.45 15.96
C ILE A 199 3.91 0.96 15.68
N TRP A 200 3.16 0.12 16.41
CA TRP A 200 3.21 -1.34 16.24
C TRP A 200 1.87 -1.97 16.60
N ASN A 201 1.40 -2.89 15.75
CA ASN A 201 0.23 -3.72 16.03
C ASN A 201 0.66 -5.18 16.23
N LEU A 202 0.31 -5.78 17.36
CA LEU A 202 0.53 -7.19 17.71
C LEU A 202 -0.79 -7.93 17.60
N VAL A 203 -0.96 -8.73 16.54
CA VAL A 203 -2.21 -9.46 16.30
C VAL A 203 -2.11 -10.89 16.79
N PHE A 204 -3.07 -11.26 17.62
CA PHE A 204 -3.19 -12.62 18.17
C PHE A 204 -4.22 -13.40 17.34
N MET A 205 -3.72 -14.04 16.28
CA MET A 205 -4.52 -14.80 15.33
C MET A 205 -5.08 -16.06 15.99
N GLN A 206 -6.39 -16.06 16.23
CA GLN A 206 -7.10 -17.15 16.90
C GLN A 206 -8.17 -17.78 16.02
N TYR A 207 -8.70 -17.02 15.05
CA TYR A 207 -9.88 -17.40 14.29
C TYR A 207 -9.65 -17.27 12.78
N ASN A 208 -10.44 -18.06 12.04
CA ASN A 208 -10.70 -17.89 10.61
C ASN A 208 -12.18 -17.51 10.44
N ARG A 209 -12.44 -16.32 9.92
CA ARG A 209 -13.79 -15.84 9.61
C ARG A 209 -14.24 -16.43 8.28
N ASP A 210 -15.39 -17.11 8.28
CA ASP A 210 -16.01 -17.64 7.07
C ASP A 210 -16.91 -16.60 6.36
N ALA A 211 -17.44 -16.96 5.18
CA ALA A 211 -18.31 -16.08 4.40
C ALA A 211 -19.66 -15.76 5.08
N GLN A 212 -20.04 -16.51 6.10
CA GLN A 212 -21.23 -16.29 6.93
C GLN A 212 -20.91 -15.41 8.16
N GLY A 213 -19.64 -15.03 8.36
CA GLY A 213 -19.17 -14.23 9.48
C GLY A 213 -18.87 -15.04 10.76
N ASN A 214 -18.93 -16.37 10.71
CA ASN A 214 -18.59 -17.20 11.86
C ASN A 214 -17.08 -17.21 12.12
N LEU A 215 -16.70 -17.15 13.39
CA LEU A 215 -15.31 -17.23 13.83
C LEU A 215 -14.97 -18.69 14.16
N ASN A 216 -14.31 -19.36 13.25
CA ASN A 216 -13.84 -20.74 13.43
C ASN A 216 -12.42 -20.72 14.00
N PRO A 217 -12.07 -21.56 15.00
CA PRO A 217 -10.71 -21.59 15.52
C PRO A 217 -9.69 -21.94 14.42
N LEU A 218 -8.54 -21.26 14.43
CA LEU A 218 -7.38 -21.65 13.62
C LEU A 218 -6.80 -22.98 14.12
N PRO A 219 -6.06 -23.73 13.28
CA PRO A 219 -5.39 -24.97 13.67
C PRO A 219 -4.47 -24.81 14.88
N ALA A 220 -3.80 -23.65 14.98
CA ALA A 220 -3.01 -23.27 16.14
C ALA A 220 -3.06 -21.74 16.34
N PRO A 221 -3.09 -21.27 17.61
CA PRO A 221 -2.93 -19.85 17.91
C PRO A 221 -1.61 -19.33 17.34
N SER A 222 -1.67 -18.23 16.63
CA SER A 222 -0.55 -17.69 15.87
C SER A 222 -0.38 -16.19 16.12
N VAL A 223 0.80 -15.67 15.82
CA VAL A 223 1.11 -14.24 15.98
C VAL A 223 1.45 -13.65 14.62
N ASP A 224 0.80 -12.53 14.32
CA ASP A 224 1.14 -11.62 13.23
C ASP A 224 1.43 -10.26 13.85
N THR A 225 2.49 -9.59 13.42
CA THR A 225 2.76 -8.22 13.85
C THR A 225 3.08 -7.32 12.69
N GLY A 226 2.77 -6.03 12.83
CA GLY A 226 3.05 -5.03 11.81
C GLY A 226 3.48 -3.71 12.43
N MET A 227 4.73 -3.31 12.16
CA MET A 227 5.29 -2.01 12.50
C MET A 227 5.67 -1.27 11.23
N GLY A 228 5.08 -0.09 11.01
CA GLY A 228 5.45 0.75 9.85
C GLY A 228 6.87 1.29 10.01
N LEU A 229 7.78 0.92 9.10
CA LEU A 229 9.18 1.38 9.16
C LEU A 229 9.29 2.90 9.13
N GLU A 230 8.55 3.56 8.26
CA GLU A 230 8.55 5.02 8.13
C GLU A 230 8.06 5.69 9.41
N ARG A 231 7.09 5.08 10.08
CA ARG A 231 6.50 5.58 11.32
C ARG A 231 7.45 5.49 12.50
N ILE A 232 8.08 4.32 12.70
CA ILE A 232 9.10 4.16 13.76
C ILE A 232 10.36 4.97 13.47
N ALA A 233 10.74 5.15 12.19
CA ALA A 233 11.84 6.00 11.81
C ALA A 233 11.60 7.47 12.20
N ALA A 234 10.38 7.97 12.00
CA ALA A 234 10.02 9.33 12.43
C ALA A 234 10.19 9.50 13.95
N VAL A 235 9.72 8.55 14.74
CA VAL A 235 9.91 8.55 16.21
C VAL A 235 11.40 8.54 16.56
N MET A 236 12.18 7.65 15.97
CA MET A 236 13.62 7.50 16.26
C MET A 236 14.46 8.71 15.83
N GLN A 237 14.01 9.44 14.83
CA GLN A 237 14.66 10.65 14.31
C GLN A 237 14.08 11.94 14.94
N SER A 238 13.16 11.79 15.89
CA SER A 238 12.52 12.91 16.62
C SER A 238 11.82 13.92 15.69
N VAL A 239 11.16 13.40 14.64
CA VAL A 239 10.34 14.19 13.72
C VAL A 239 8.88 13.73 13.81
N HIS A 240 7.93 14.61 13.43
CA HIS A 240 6.50 14.33 13.54
C HIS A 240 5.88 13.82 12.23
N SER A 241 6.54 14.07 11.11
CA SER A 241 6.09 13.61 9.80
C SER A 241 6.99 12.50 9.26
N ASN A 242 6.41 11.44 8.73
CA ASN A 242 7.16 10.41 8.03
C ASN A 242 7.95 10.97 6.83
N TYR A 243 7.49 12.10 6.26
CA TYR A 243 8.19 12.78 5.16
C TYR A 243 9.45 13.53 5.61
N ASP A 244 9.67 13.68 6.92
CA ASP A 244 10.84 14.36 7.47
C ASP A 244 11.96 13.39 7.85
N ILE A 245 11.77 12.06 7.68
CA ILE A 245 12.82 11.06 7.90
C ILE A 245 13.90 11.14 6.81
N ASP A 246 15.08 10.64 7.14
CA ASP A 246 16.25 10.61 6.25
C ASP A 246 15.96 10.13 4.83
N LEU A 247 15.26 9.00 4.68
CA LEU A 247 14.88 8.43 3.39
C LEU A 247 14.04 9.41 2.55
N PHE A 248 12.98 9.98 3.13
CA PHE A 248 12.14 10.91 2.40
C PHE A 248 12.82 12.25 2.16
N GLN A 249 13.66 12.72 3.08
CA GLN A 249 14.41 13.96 2.88
C GLN A 249 15.42 13.84 1.73
N ALA A 250 16.06 12.68 1.54
CA ALA A 250 16.90 12.42 0.37
C ALA A 250 16.07 12.47 -0.93
N LEU A 251 14.94 11.77 -1.00
CA LEU A 251 14.07 11.75 -2.18
C LEU A 251 13.47 13.15 -2.46
N ILE A 252 12.97 13.85 -1.44
CA ILE A 252 12.44 15.21 -1.56
C ILE A 252 13.51 16.18 -2.05
N GLY A 253 14.73 16.05 -1.54
CA GLY A 253 15.88 16.84 -1.97
C GLY A 253 16.21 16.61 -3.46
N ALA A 254 16.18 15.37 -3.92
CA ALA A 254 16.37 15.04 -5.33
C ALA A 254 15.27 15.62 -6.22
N VAL A 255 13.99 15.51 -5.80
CA VAL A 255 12.87 16.14 -6.52
C VAL A 255 13.01 17.64 -6.58
N ALA A 256 13.33 18.30 -5.46
CA ALA A 256 13.52 19.75 -5.37
C ALA A 256 14.67 20.22 -6.28
N SER A 257 15.78 19.48 -6.31
CA SER A 257 16.93 19.74 -7.19
C SER A 257 16.54 19.61 -8.66
N GLN A 258 15.86 18.52 -9.02
CA GLN A 258 15.43 18.26 -10.40
C GLN A 258 14.46 19.34 -10.92
N LEU A 259 13.55 19.80 -10.08
CA LEU A 259 12.56 20.83 -10.41
C LEU A 259 13.04 22.26 -10.11
N ARG A 260 14.24 22.43 -9.56
CA ARG A 260 14.84 23.72 -9.20
C ARG A 260 13.95 24.54 -8.26
N THR A 261 13.25 23.89 -7.35
CA THR A 261 12.45 24.56 -6.31
C THR A 261 13.27 24.73 -5.03
N VAL A 262 13.08 25.85 -4.36
CA VAL A 262 13.76 26.15 -3.08
C VAL A 262 12.90 25.81 -1.85
N ASP A 263 11.59 25.71 -2.03
CA ASP A 263 10.65 25.37 -0.98
C ASP A 263 10.52 23.84 -0.86
N THR A 264 11.34 23.25 0.02
CA THR A 264 11.32 21.80 0.29
C THR A 264 10.15 21.37 1.17
N THR A 265 9.36 22.30 1.72
CA THR A 265 8.18 22.00 2.53
C THR A 265 6.92 21.81 1.71
N ASN A 266 6.97 22.10 0.41
CA ASN A 266 5.82 21.99 -0.48
C ASN A 266 5.29 20.55 -0.55
N LYS A 267 3.99 20.39 -0.30
CA LYS A 267 3.32 19.09 -0.32
C LYS A 267 3.47 18.31 -1.63
N SER A 268 3.63 19.01 -2.76
CA SER A 268 3.83 18.37 -4.06
C SER A 268 5.12 17.56 -4.12
N LEU A 269 6.17 17.98 -3.43
CA LEU A 269 7.42 17.21 -3.32
C LEU A 269 7.22 15.91 -2.57
N ARG A 270 6.41 15.93 -1.50
CA ARG A 270 6.06 14.73 -0.73
C ARG A 270 5.29 13.72 -1.59
N VAL A 271 4.30 14.21 -2.35
CA VAL A 271 3.53 13.36 -3.28
C VAL A 271 4.44 12.73 -4.32
N ILE A 272 5.33 13.49 -4.95
CA ILE A 272 6.25 12.97 -5.96
C ILE A 272 7.19 11.92 -5.36
N ALA A 273 7.77 12.18 -4.18
CA ALA A 273 8.67 11.24 -3.50
C ALA A 273 7.96 9.93 -3.12
N ASP A 274 6.75 10.01 -2.58
CA ASP A 274 5.93 8.83 -2.27
C ASP A 274 5.61 8.03 -3.54
N HIS A 275 5.17 8.70 -4.59
CA HIS A 275 4.74 8.06 -5.83
C HIS A 275 5.91 7.51 -6.64
N LEU A 276 7.12 8.04 -6.48
CA LEU A 276 8.34 7.45 -7.03
C LEU A 276 8.58 6.06 -6.44
N ARG A 277 8.48 5.92 -5.11
CA ARG A 277 8.63 4.64 -4.43
C ARG A 277 7.59 3.62 -4.92
N SER A 278 6.32 3.95 -4.84
CA SER A 278 5.25 3.03 -5.24
C SER A 278 5.33 2.64 -6.72
N SER A 279 5.59 3.59 -7.60
CA SER A 279 5.70 3.32 -9.05
C SER A 279 6.89 2.42 -9.37
N ALA A 280 8.06 2.72 -8.82
CA ALA A 280 9.27 1.96 -9.08
C ALA A 280 9.17 0.51 -8.57
N PHE A 281 8.66 0.31 -7.36
CA PHE A 281 8.50 -1.04 -6.79
C PHE A 281 7.41 -1.84 -7.51
N LEU A 282 6.30 -1.23 -7.92
CA LEU A 282 5.27 -1.91 -8.71
C LEU A 282 5.82 -2.36 -10.07
N ILE A 283 6.61 -1.51 -10.75
CA ILE A 283 7.24 -1.86 -12.03
C ILE A 283 8.29 -2.96 -11.83
N ALA A 284 9.11 -2.87 -10.79
CA ALA A 284 10.08 -3.92 -10.45
C ALA A 284 9.42 -5.29 -10.19
N ASP A 285 8.20 -5.28 -9.64
CA ASP A 285 7.40 -6.48 -9.42
C ASP A 285 6.49 -6.85 -10.63
N GLY A 286 6.74 -6.27 -11.81
CA GLY A 286 6.14 -6.66 -13.09
C GLY A 286 4.85 -5.95 -13.47
N VAL A 287 4.40 -4.94 -12.73
CA VAL A 287 3.22 -4.15 -13.10
C VAL A 287 3.62 -3.06 -14.10
N LEU A 288 2.94 -2.98 -15.22
CA LEU A 288 3.11 -1.90 -16.19
C LEU A 288 1.87 -0.98 -16.23
N PRO A 289 2.04 0.32 -16.55
CA PRO A 289 0.91 1.22 -16.69
C PRO A 289 -0.11 0.70 -17.71
N GLY A 290 -1.39 0.69 -17.34
CA GLY A 290 -2.45 0.12 -18.17
C GLY A 290 -3.79 0.82 -17.98
N ASN A 291 -4.82 0.33 -18.66
CA ASN A 291 -6.18 0.88 -18.59
C ASN A 291 -7.06 0.16 -17.56
N GLU A 292 -6.62 -0.98 -17.04
CA GLU A 292 -7.40 -1.85 -16.17
C GLU A 292 -6.56 -2.40 -15.01
N GLY A 293 -7.22 -2.81 -13.94
CA GLY A 293 -6.63 -3.53 -12.83
C GLY A 293 -5.44 -2.81 -12.19
N ARG A 294 -4.39 -3.56 -11.89
CA ARG A 294 -3.14 -3.06 -11.26
C ARG A 294 -2.44 -2.00 -12.11
N GLY A 295 -2.42 -2.19 -13.42
CA GLY A 295 -1.82 -1.24 -14.36
C GLY A 295 -2.51 0.12 -14.36
N TYR A 296 -3.83 0.14 -14.19
CA TYR A 296 -4.59 1.38 -14.06
C TYR A 296 -4.24 2.12 -12.76
N VAL A 297 -4.13 1.43 -11.66
CA VAL A 297 -3.73 2.05 -10.38
C VAL A 297 -2.32 2.64 -10.50
N LEU A 298 -1.37 1.90 -11.05
CA LEU A 298 -0.02 2.40 -11.30
C LEU A 298 -0.05 3.65 -12.19
N ARG A 299 -0.82 3.65 -13.27
CA ARG A 299 -0.99 4.82 -14.15
C ARG A 299 -1.52 6.04 -13.38
N ARG A 300 -2.50 5.86 -12.50
CA ARG A 300 -3.04 6.93 -11.64
C ARG A 300 -1.94 7.55 -10.77
N ILE A 301 -1.14 6.71 -10.13
CA ILE A 301 -0.03 7.15 -9.26
C ILE A 301 0.99 7.97 -10.06
N ILE A 302 1.44 7.45 -11.20
CA ILE A 302 2.42 8.14 -12.07
C ILE A 302 1.86 9.49 -12.54
N ARG A 303 0.64 9.54 -13.05
CA ARG A 303 0.02 10.78 -13.55
C ARG A 303 -0.19 11.81 -12.45
N ARG A 304 -0.50 11.37 -11.24
CA ARG A 304 -0.59 12.25 -10.08
C ARG A 304 0.76 12.90 -9.75
N ALA A 305 1.84 12.13 -9.77
CA ALA A 305 3.20 12.66 -9.59
C ALA A 305 3.57 13.69 -10.69
N ILE A 306 3.30 13.36 -11.95
CA ILE A 306 3.58 14.25 -13.10
C ILE A 306 2.81 15.58 -12.97
N ARG A 307 1.54 15.53 -12.59
CA ARG A 307 0.73 16.73 -12.35
C ARG A 307 1.30 17.58 -11.23
N HIS A 308 1.76 16.97 -10.13
CA HIS A 308 2.41 17.71 -9.06
C HIS A 308 3.74 18.35 -9.50
N GLY A 309 4.51 17.69 -10.36
CA GLY A 309 5.68 18.28 -11.00
C GLY A 309 5.32 19.46 -11.90
N ASN A 310 4.28 19.34 -12.72
CA ASN A 310 3.77 20.42 -13.53
C ASN A 310 3.34 21.64 -12.69
N LYS A 311 2.65 21.40 -11.58
CA LYS A 311 2.27 22.44 -10.59
C LYS A 311 3.50 23.17 -10.02
N LEU A 312 4.62 22.48 -9.86
CA LEU A 312 5.89 23.06 -9.43
C LEU A 312 6.70 23.69 -10.59
N GLY A 313 6.14 23.73 -11.79
CA GLY A 313 6.73 24.40 -12.95
C GLY A 313 7.61 23.51 -13.83
N ALA A 314 7.53 22.17 -13.70
CA ALA A 314 8.22 21.26 -14.62
C ALA A 314 7.83 21.55 -16.08
N LYS A 315 8.82 21.79 -16.92
CA LYS A 315 8.66 22.08 -18.36
C LYS A 315 9.06 20.91 -19.27
N ALA A 316 9.71 19.90 -18.70
CA ALA A 316 10.23 18.73 -19.37
C ALA A 316 9.98 17.48 -18.52
N PRO A 317 10.08 16.27 -19.07
CA PRO A 317 10.06 15.05 -18.30
C PRO A 317 11.09 15.08 -17.17
N PHE A 318 10.69 14.65 -15.99
CA PHE A 318 11.53 14.71 -14.77
C PHE A 318 11.45 13.46 -13.91
N PHE A 319 10.34 12.72 -14.00
CA PHE A 319 10.01 11.71 -13.01
C PHE A 319 10.95 10.49 -13.06
N ALA A 320 11.24 10.01 -14.26
CA ALA A 320 12.17 8.90 -14.45
C ALA A 320 13.62 9.25 -14.05
N ALA A 321 14.01 10.52 -14.14
CA ALA A 321 15.35 10.99 -13.73
C ALA A 321 15.59 10.88 -12.21
N LEU A 322 14.54 10.63 -11.41
CA LEU A 322 14.61 10.43 -9.96
C LEU A 322 14.93 8.97 -9.56
N VAL A 323 14.80 8.03 -10.49
CA VAL A 323 15.00 6.59 -10.20
C VAL A 323 16.38 6.29 -9.64
N PRO A 324 17.50 6.86 -10.12
CA PRO A 324 18.81 6.61 -9.53
C PRO A 324 18.90 6.93 -8.05
N GLU A 325 18.32 8.06 -7.59
CA GLU A 325 18.28 8.40 -6.18
C GLU A 325 17.55 7.34 -5.35
N LEU A 326 16.40 6.86 -5.84
CA LEU A 326 15.68 5.79 -5.15
C LEU A 326 16.50 4.50 -5.05
N VAL A 327 17.23 4.15 -6.13
CA VAL A 327 18.14 3.00 -6.15
C VAL A 327 19.28 3.17 -5.13
N ASP A 328 19.84 4.37 -5.02
CA ASP A 328 20.89 4.66 -4.05
C ASP A 328 20.36 4.53 -2.60
N GLN A 329 19.13 4.96 -2.34
CA GLN A 329 18.54 4.90 -1.01
C GLN A 329 18.05 3.50 -0.60
N MET A 330 17.49 2.73 -1.53
CA MET A 330 16.77 1.48 -1.20
C MET A 330 17.33 0.23 -1.90
N GLY A 331 18.23 0.38 -2.87
CA GLY A 331 18.73 -0.74 -3.68
C GLY A 331 19.51 -1.79 -2.89
N SER A 332 20.16 -1.41 -1.78
CA SER A 332 20.87 -2.37 -0.92
C SER A 332 19.91 -3.33 -0.19
N ALA A 333 18.74 -2.84 0.22
CA ALA A 333 17.72 -3.65 0.86
C ALA A 333 16.83 -4.39 -0.17
N TYR A 334 16.71 -3.83 -1.36
CA TYR A 334 15.85 -4.33 -2.44
C TYR A 334 16.62 -4.40 -3.76
N PRO A 335 17.48 -5.44 -3.99
CA PRO A 335 18.30 -5.58 -5.20
C PRO A 335 17.51 -5.52 -6.51
N GLN A 336 16.22 -5.92 -6.50
CA GLN A 336 15.36 -5.84 -7.67
C GLN A 336 15.20 -4.40 -8.23
N LEU A 337 15.37 -3.36 -7.41
CA LEU A 337 15.39 -1.98 -7.91
C LEU A 337 16.60 -1.72 -8.81
N VAL A 338 17.75 -2.29 -8.44
CA VAL A 338 18.98 -2.20 -9.24
C VAL A 338 18.84 -3.02 -10.53
N GLU A 339 18.35 -4.25 -10.41
CA GLU A 339 18.18 -5.18 -11.52
C GLU A 339 17.21 -4.64 -12.57
N HIS A 340 16.11 -4.00 -12.14
CA HIS A 340 15.06 -3.50 -13.02
C HIS A 340 15.12 -1.98 -13.26
N GLN A 341 16.20 -1.30 -12.88
CA GLN A 341 16.32 0.16 -13.01
C GLN A 341 16.02 0.66 -14.43
N SER A 342 16.53 -0.02 -15.46
CA SER A 342 16.28 0.34 -16.86
C SER A 342 14.80 0.17 -17.25
N THR A 343 14.16 -0.91 -16.82
CA THR A 343 12.73 -1.16 -17.06
C THR A 343 11.87 -0.11 -16.38
N ILE A 344 12.19 0.22 -15.12
CA ILE A 344 11.50 1.26 -14.35
C ILE A 344 11.59 2.61 -15.09
N THR A 345 12.82 3.01 -15.44
CA THR A 345 13.06 4.28 -16.14
C THR A 345 12.28 4.34 -17.46
N THR A 346 12.34 3.29 -18.27
CA THR A 346 11.65 3.24 -19.57
C THR A 346 10.13 3.32 -19.40
N ALA A 347 9.56 2.62 -18.43
CA ALA A 347 8.12 2.64 -18.19
C ALA A 347 7.63 4.02 -17.70
N LEU A 348 8.39 4.66 -16.81
CA LEU A 348 8.07 6.00 -16.31
C LEU A 348 8.19 7.06 -17.42
N ASP A 349 9.28 7.05 -18.21
CA ASP A 349 9.47 7.95 -19.34
C ASP A 349 8.33 7.81 -20.36
N GLY A 350 7.95 6.57 -20.69
CA GLY A 350 6.88 6.30 -21.64
C GLY A 350 5.52 6.85 -21.18
N GLU A 351 5.16 6.64 -19.91
CA GLU A 351 3.89 7.14 -19.38
C GLU A 351 3.91 8.67 -19.21
N GLU A 352 5.04 9.25 -18.79
CA GLU A 352 5.20 10.69 -18.70
C GLU A 352 5.08 11.37 -20.07
N ALA A 353 5.75 10.85 -21.09
CA ALA A 353 5.67 11.34 -22.47
C ALA A 353 4.25 11.21 -23.05
N GLN A 354 3.54 10.13 -22.71
CA GLN A 354 2.16 9.94 -23.14
C GLN A 354 1.22 10.96 -22.48
N PHE A 355 1.35 11.16 -21.18
CA PHE A 355 0.48 12.07 -20.45
C PHE A 355 0.76 13.54 -20.76
N ALA A 356 2.02 13.93 -20.98
CA ALA A 356 2.40 15.30 -21.34
C ALA A 356 1.68 15.81 -22.58
N ARG A 357 1.35 14.94 -23.55
CA ARG A 357 0.62 15.33 -24.76
C ARG A 357 -0.80 15.84 -24.52
N THR A 358 -1.42 15.39 -23.43
CA THR A 358 -2.82 15.72 -23.11
C THR A 358 -2.96 16.57 -21.85
N LEU A 359 -1.90 16.67 -21.05
CA LEU A 359 -1.92 17.34 -19.75
C LEU A 359 -2.30 18.82 -19.88
N ASP A 360 -1.62 19.57 -20.73
CA ASP A 360 -1.85 21.02 -20.89
C ASP A 360 -3.28 21.31 -21.38
N ASN A 361 -3.77 20.54 -22.35
CA ASN A 361 -5.13 20.69 -22.87
C ASN A 361 -6.18 20.28 -21.83
N GLY A 362 -5.95 19.19 -21.11
CA GLY A 362 -6.84 18.74 -20.05
C GLY A 362 -6.89 19.75 -18.88
N MET A 363 -5.75 20.32 -18.51
CA MET A 363 -5.69 21.38 -17.49
C MET A 363 -6.45 22.64 -17.94
N ALA A 364 -6.33 23.07 -19.21
CA ALA A 364 -7.07 24.21 -19.73
C ALA A 364 -8.59 23.98 -19.65
N ILE A 365 -9.08 22.79 -20.07
CA ILE A 365 -10.50 22.44 -19.99
C ILE A 365 -10.98 22.40 -18.54
N LEU A 366 -10.19 21.87 -17.63
CA LEU A 366 -10.52 21.84 -16.21
C LEU A 366 -10.59 23.26 -15.63
N GLU A 367 -9.63 24.13 -15.94
CA GLU A 367 -9.64 25.52 -15.49
C GLU A 367 -10.86 26.29 -16.04
N ASP A 368 -11.21 26.09 -17.31
CA ASP A 368 -12.45 26.68 -17.86
C ASP A 368 -13.69 26.20 -17.12
N ALA A 369 -13.78 24.90 -16.82
CA ALA A 369 -14.90 24.34 -16.04
C ALA A 369 -14.92 24.91 -14.62
N LEU A 370 -13.76 25.01 -13.94
CA LEU A 370 -13.63 25.56 -12.59
C LEU A 370 -14.11 27.03 -12.51
N HIS A 371 -13.86 27.81 -13.56
CA HIS A 371 -14.33 29.20 -13.65
C HIS A 371 -15.84 29.28 -13.90
N ALA A 372 -16.43 28.30 -14.56
CA ALA A 372 -17.86 28.24 -14.86
C ALA A 372 -18.74 27.70 -13.72
N VAL A 373 -18.14 26.99 -12.75
CA VAL A 373 -18.84 26.40 -11.62
C VAL A 373 -19.34 27.49 -10.67
N SER A 374 -20.66 27.55 -10.46
CA SER A 374 -21.32 28.49 -9.56
C SER A 374 -21.85 27.85 -8.27
N ASP A 375 -22.03 26.55 -8.28
CA ASP A 375 -22.62 25.74 -7.19
C ASP A 375 -21.58 24.93 -6.40
N GLY A 376 -20.29 25.05 -6.76
CA GLY A 376 -19.20 24.33 -6.10
C GLY A 376 -19.01 22.88 -6.55
N VAL A 377 -19.72 22.46 -7.62
CA VAL A 377 -19.69 21.07 -8.12
C VAL A 377 -19.20 21.02 -9.58
N ILE A 378 -18.16 20.24 -9.85
CA ILE A 378 -17.68 20.03 -11.24
C ILE A 378 -18.61 19.01 -11.93
N PRO A 379 -19.20 19.37 -13.11
CA PRO A 379 -20.15 18.50 -13.80
C PRO A 379 -19.57 17.16 -14.23
N GLY A 380 -20.39 16.10 -14.16
CA GLY A 380 -19.99 14.73 -14.49
C GLY A 380 -19.55 14.51 -15.93
N ASP A 381 -20.10 15.25 -16.89
CA ASP A 381 -19.71 15.20 -18.30
C ASP A 381 -18.31 15.81 -18.54
N VAL A 382 -17.93 16.83 -17.78
CA VAL A 382 -16.57 17.40 -17.79
C VAL A 382 -15.58 16.37 -17.23
N ILE A 383 -15.91 15.76 -16.09
CA ILE A 383 -15.07 14.72 -15.47
C ILE A 383 -14.88 13.56 -16.45
N PHE A 384 -15.96 13.11 -17.08
CA PHE A 384 -15.91 12.05 -18.08
C PHE A 384 -15.04 12.42 -19.29
N LYS A 385 -15.16 13.64 -19.82
CA LYS A 385 -14.35 14.13 -20.93
C LYS A 385 -12.87 14.17 -20.59
N LEU A 386 -12.53 14.62 -19.38
CA LEU A 386 -11.16 14.63 -18.87
C LEU A 386 -10.60 13.21 -18.77
N TYR A 387 -11.40 12.27 -18.29
CA TYR A 387 -11.02 10.88 -18.18
C TYR A 387 -10.83 10.20 -19.54
N ASP A 388 -11.85 10.24 -20.38
CA ASP A 388 -11.93 9.49 -21.63
C ASP A 388 -11.00 10.06 -22.73
N THR A 389 -10.95 11.39 -22.87
CA THR A 389 -10.23 12.05 -23.95
C THR A 389 -8.81 12.46 -23.58
N TYR A 390 -8.63 12.96 -22.34
CA TYR A 390 -7.36 13.55 -21.90
C TYR A 390 -6.58 12.65 -20.93
N GLY A 391 -7.16 11.52 -20.55
CA GLY A 391 -6.50 10.54 -19.69
C GLY A 391 -6.28 11.04 -18.26
N PHE A 392 -7.13 11.95 -17.78
CA PHE A 392 -7.15 12.36 -16.38
C PHE A 392 -7.89 11.31 -15.56
N PRO A 393 -7.21 10.56 -14.68
CA PRO A 393 -7.91 9.75 -13.71
C PRO A 393 -8.85 10.61 -12.86
N VAL A 394 -10.00 10.07 -12.47
CA VAL A 394 -11.00 10.83 -11.69
C VAL A 394 -10.42 11.38 -10.38
N ASP A 395 -9.56 10.61 -9.73
CA ASP A 395 -8.88 11.06 -8.49
C ASP A 395 -7.99 12.28 -8.72
N LEU A 396 -7.36 12.38 -9.90
CA LEU A 396 -6.56 13.54 -10.25
C LEU A 396 -7.46 14.79 -10.38
N THR A 397 -8.61 14.64 -11.01
CA THR A 397 -9.62 15.71 -11.10
C THR A 397 -10.14 16.06 -9.71
N ASN A 398 -10.37 15.05 -8.84
CA ASN A 398 -10.81 15.26 -7.46
C ASN A 398 -9.76 16.01 -6.62
N ASP A 399 -8.49 15.65 -6.73
CA ASP A 399 -7.41 16.37 -6.04
C ASP A 399 -7.39 17.86 -6.41
N ILE A 400 -7.55 18.17 -7.70
CA ILE A 400 -7.56 19.54 -8.18
C ILE A 400 -8.81 20.29 -7.69
N ALA A 401 -9.96 19.62 -7.69
CA ALA A 401 -11.20 20.16 -7.15
C ALA A 401 -11.08 20.50 -5.65
N ARG A 402 -10.58 19.56 -4.84
CA ARG A 402 -10.35 19.75 -3.40
C ARG A 402 -9.41 20.93 -3.10
N GLU A 403 -8.36 21.13 -3.90
CA GLU A 403 -7.46 22.28 -3.77
C GLU A 403 -8.17 23.62 -3.96
N ARG A 404 -9.31 23.62 -4.66
CA ARG A 404 -10.15 24.82 -4.93
C ARG A 404 -11.40 24.88 -4.06
N GLY A 405 -11.59 23.91 -3.12
CA GLY A 405 -12.79 23.82 -2.28
C GLY A 405 -14.04 23.39 -3.03
N LEU A 406 -13.87 22.63 -4.14
CA LEU A 406 -14.96 22.12 -4.97
C LEU A 406 -15.11 20.60 -4.78
N THR A 407 -16.28 20.09 -5.19
CA THR A 407 -16.62 18.67 -5.22
C THR A 407 -16.89 18.18 -6.65
N LEU A 408 -17.02 16.86 -6.83
CA LEU A 408 -17.34 16.24 -8.12
C LEU A 408 -18.78 15.75 -8.16
N ASP A 409 -19.43 15.90 -9.33
CA ASP A 409 -20.67 15.19 -9.67
C ASP A 409 -20.36 13.74 -10.05
N SER A 410 -20.21 12.89 -9.03
CA SER A 410 -19.89 11.46 -9.22
C SER A 410 -21.02 10.71 -9.89
N GLU A 411 -22.28 11.04 -9.63
CA GLU A 411 -23.44 10.40 -10.25
C GLU A 411 -23.50 10.69 -11.76
N GLY A 412 -23.28 11.93 -12.16
CA GLY A 412 -23.23 12.33 -13.56
C GLY A 412 -22.06 11.67 -14.29
N TYR A 413 -20.90 11.54 -13.63
CA TYR A 413 -19.75 10.81 -14.17
C TYR A 413 -20.06 9.32 -14.40
N GLU A 414 -20.65 8.63 -13.41
CA GLU A 414 -21.02 7.21 -13.54
C GLU A 414 -22.05 6.98 -14.65
N ALA A 415 -23.03 7.88 -14.80
CA ALA A 415 -24.00 7.83 -15.88
C ALA A 415 -23.34 7.98 -17.27
N ALA A 416 -22.37 8.89 -17.41
CA ALA A 416 -21.60 9.06 -18.64
C ALA A 416 -20.74 7.82 -18.96
N MET A 417 -20.10 7.24 -17.95
CA MET A 417 -19.33 5.99 -18.05
C MET A 417 -20.21 4.80 -18.48
N ALA A 418 -21.42 4.68 -17.90
CA ALA A 418 -22.36 3.62 -18.28
C ALA A 418 -22.79 3.75 -19.73
N THR A 419 -23.07 4.98 -20.18
CA THR A 419 -23.41 5.27 -21.60
C THR A 419 -22.25 4.90 -22.54
N GLN A 420 -21.02 5.19 -22.17
CA GLN A 420 -19.84 4.83 -22.97
C GLN A 420 -19.66 3.31 -23.06
N ARG A 421 -19.80 2.60 -21.92
CA ARG A 421 -19.72 1.12 -21.89
C ARG A 421 -20.77 0.49 -22.81
N GLN A 422 -22.01 1.01 -22.77
CA GLN A 422 -23.09 0.54 -23.64
C GLN A 422 -22.74 0.74 -25.12
N ARG A 423 -22.26 1.94 -25.50
CA ARG A 423 -21.83 2.24 -26.88
C ARG A 423 -20.67 1.33 -27.32
N SER A 424 -19.72 1.08 -26.46
CA SER A 424 -18.60 0.18 -26.75
C SER A 424 -19.06 -1.27 -26.95
N GLN A 425 -20.02 -1.75 -26.15
CA GLN A 425 -20.63 -3.06 -26.31
C GLN A 425 -21.45 -3.16 -27.61
N ASP A 426 -22.19 -2.10 -27.95
CA ASP A 426 -22.98 -2.05 -29.18
C ASP A 426 -22.08 -2.01 -30.44
N HIS A 427 -20.91 -1.36 -30.36
CA HIS A 427 -19.91 -1.32 -31.44
C HIS A 427 -19.02 -2.56 -31.48
N ALA A 428 -18.81 -3.22 -30.36
CA ALA A 428 -18.10 -4.50 -30.24
C ALA A 428 -18.94 -5.69 -30.72
N GLY A 429 -20.03 -5.44 -31.43
CA GLY A 429 -20.89 -6.41 -32.10
C GLY A 429 -20.20 -7.25 -33.14
N PHE A 430 -19.00 -7.76 -32.87
CA PHE A 430 -18.51 -8.99 -33.43
C PHE A 430 -19.37 -10.12 -32.81
N LYS A 431 -20.58 -10.26 -33.29
CA LYS A 431 -21.26 -11.53 -33.23
C LYS A 431 -20.41 -12.48 -34.07
N VAL A 432 -19.52 -13.19 -33.44
CA VAL A 432 -19.00 -14.43 -33.98
C VAL A 432 -20.23 -15.31 -34.10
N ASP A 433 -20.74 -15.42 -35.33
CA ASP A 433 -21.84 -16.32 -35.64
C ASP A 433 -21.29 -17.76 -35.55
N TYR A 434 -21.41 -18.36 -34.38
CA TYR A 434 -21.06 -19.75 -34.13
C TYR A 434 -22.00 -20.73 -34.87
N SER A 435 -23.02 -20.23 -35.58
CA SER A 435 -23.90 -21.09 -36.42
C SER A 435 -23.19 -21.62 -37.66
N GLN A 436 -22.04 -21.05 -38.05
CA GLN A 436 -21.12 -21.60 -39.04
C GLN A 436 -19.94 -22.32 -38.38
N SER A 437 -20.20 -23.13 -37.39
CA SER A 437 -19.19 -24.06 -36.87
C SER A 437 -18.90 -25.09 -37.97
N VAL A 438 -17.71 -24.99 -38.57
CA VAL A 438 -17.19 -26.06 -39.43
C VAL A 438 -16.96 -27.25 -38.50
N SER A 439 -17.85 -28.26 -38.63
CA SER A 439 -17.71 -29.52 -37.91
C SER A 439 -16.58 -30.31 -38.58
N ILE A 440 -15.40 -30.28 -37.99
CA ILE A 440 -14.29 -31.15 -38.38
C ILE A 440 -14.49 -32.46 -37.63
N GLY A 441 -14.86 -33.51 -38.37
CA GLY A 441 -14.97 -34.86 -37.80
C GLY A 441 -13.56 -35.42 -37.58
N GLY A 442 -13.27 -35.80 -36.33
CA GLY A 442 -12.02 -36.41 -35.92
C GLY A 442 -11.73 -36.13 -34.45
N GLU A 443 -11.00 -37.01 -33.81
CA GLU A 443 -10.53 -36.78 -32.43
C GLU A 443 -9.19 -36.05 -32.48
N THR A 444 -9.03 -35.01 -31.67
CA THR A 444 -7.75 -34.34 -31.46
C THR A 444 -7.03 -35.01 -30.29
N HIS A 445 -5.80 -35.51 -30.54
CA HIS A 445 -4.91 -35.98 -29.49
C HIS A 445 -3.99 -34.86 -29.06
N PHE A 446 -3.98 -34.59 -27.76
CA PHE A 446 -3.01 -33.65 -27.16
C PHE A 446 -1.67 -34.35 -26.99
N LEU A 447 -0.64 -33.89 -27.71
CA LEU A 447 0.71 -34.48 -27.72
C LEU A 447 1.71 -33.67 -26.84
N GLY A 448 1.28 -32.62 -26.14
CA GLY A 448 2.16 -31.71 -25.40
C GLY A 448 2.92 -32.31 -24.21
N TYR A 449 2.62 -33.55 -23.82
CA TYR A 449 3.41 -34.31 -22.84
C TYR A 449 4.49 -35.22 -23.47
N GLU A 450 4.51 -35.35 -24.80
CA GLU A 450 5.38 -36.31 -25.53
C GLU A 450 6.50 -35.63 -26.33
N GLY A 451 6.42 -34.31 -26.54
CA GLY A 451 7.44 -33.53 -27.27
C GLY A 451 7.01 -32.10 -27.59
N ASP A 452 8.00 -31.24 -27.85
CA ASP A 452 7.81 -29.82 -28.14
C ASP A 452 7.47 -29.54 -29.63
N GLU A 453 7.52 -30.54 -30.52
CA GLU A 453 7.20 -30.41 -31.93
C GLU A 453 6.23 -31.52 -32.38
N ALA A 454 5.15 -31.15 -33.01
CA ALA A 454 4.22 -32.08 -33.63
C ALA A 454 3.87 -31.66 -35.06
N ASN A 455 3.91 -32.60 -36.00
CA ASN A 455 3.42 -32.39 -37.37
C ASN A 455 1.90 -32.56 -37.39
N SER A 456 1.17 -31.48 -37.67
CA SER A 456 -0.27 -31.52 -37.87
C SER A 456 -0.61 -31.37 -39.36
N THR A 457 -1.53 -32.19 -39.85
CA THR A 457 -2.09 -32.03 -41.19
C THR A 457 -3.47 -31.41 -41.04
N ALA A 458 -3.66 -30.18 -41.53
CA ALA A 458 -4.97 -29.56 -41.57
C ALA A 458 -5.82 -30.27 -42.61
N ALA A 459 -6.98 -30.83 -42.23
CA ALA A 459 -7.96 -31.26 -43.19
C ALA A 459 -8.54 -30.03 -43.91
N ALA A 460 -8.42 -29.94 -45.19
CA ALA A 460 -9.01 -28.86 -45.98
C ALA A 460 -10.53 -28.86 -45.81
N PRO A 461 -11.19 -27.72 -45.65
CA PRO A 461 -12.63 -27.65 -45.67
C PRO A 461 -13.12 -28.02 -47.06
N LEU A 462 -14.12 -28.92 -47.11
CA LEU A 462 -14.88 -29.20 -48.30
C LEU A 462 -15.77 -28.02 -48.66
#